data_38f153285d626eb806f0de9601fc4ab5
#
_entry.id   38f153285d626eb806f0de9601fc4ab5
#
_cell.length_a   1.000
_cell.length_b   1.000
_cell.length_c   1.000
_cell.angle_alpha   90.00
_cell.angle_beta   90.00
_cell.angle_gamma   90.00
#
_symmetry.space_group_name_H-M   'P 1'
#
loop_
_entity.id
_entity.type
_entity.pdbx_description
1 polymer ?
#
loop_
_entity_poly.entity_id
_entity_poly.type
_entity_poly.pdbx_seq_one_letter_code
_entity_poly.pdbx_strand_id
1 'polypeptide(L)'
;MQAAQSHQRQYSTHWILLLALLTALGPLSIDMYLPALPQMAHDFGVSTQMIANTLPAYFLGLAVGQLIYGPVSDRIGRKPPLYFGLSLYVIASIACVFASHEWMLIVSRIFQALGGCVGVVIARAAIRDRLDMQGSAQAFSSMMIVMSIAPIVAPMLGGL
;
A
#
# COMPACT_ATOMS: atom_id res chain seq x y z
N MET A 1 30.49 -17.16 -29.14
CA MET A 1 29.40 -16.26 -28.81
C MET A 1 28.14 -16.99 -28.31
N GLN A 2 28.23 -17.97 -27.41
CA GLN A 2 27.07 -18.78 -26.93
C GLN A 2 27.07 -19.01 -25.42
N ALA A 3 27.82 -18.23 -24.63
CA ALA A 3 27.96 -18.43 -23.19
C ALA A 3 27.28 -17.35 -22.32
N ALA A 4 26.45 -16.50 -22.92
CA ALA A 4 25.79 -15.40 -22.18
C ALA A 4 24.26 -15.59 -21.97
N GLN A 5 23.73 -16.80 -22.21
CA GLN A 5 22.28 -17.04 -22.21
C GLN A 5 21.75 -17.81 -21.00
N SER A 6 22.47 -17.96 -19.91
CA SER A 6 22.00 -18.83 -18.84
C SER A 6 22.13 -18.28 -17.44
N HIS A 7 21.49 -17.16 -17.13
CA HIS A 7 21.07 -16.89 -15.74
C HIS A 7 19.90 -15.90 -15.67
N GLN A 8 18.91 -16.02 -16.54
CA GLN A 8 17.58 -15.55 -16.18
C GLN A 8 17.08 -16.46 -15.06
N ARG A 9 17.31 -16.07 -13.81
CA ARG A 9 16.55 -16.64 -12.70
C ARG A 9 15.09 -16.35 -13.00
N GLN A 10 14.39 -17.35 -13.49
CA GLN A 10 12.95 -17.33 -13.71
C GLN A 10 12.30 -17.16 -12.33
N TYR A 11 12.13 -15.91 -11.91
CA TYR A 11 11.42 -15.65 -10.65
C TYR A 11 9.99 -16.11 -10.82
N SER A 12 9.54 -16.93 -9.87
CA SER A 12 8.19 -17.48 -9.87
C SER A 12 7.18 -16.35 -10.03
N THR A 13 6.23 -16.50 -10.93
CA THR A 13 5.09 -15.61 -11.11
C THR A 13 4.41 -15.30 -9.78
N HIS A 14 4.37 -16.25 -8.85
CA HIS A 14 3.85 -16.08 -7.50
C HIS A 14 4.59 -14.99 -6.70
N TRP A 15 5.91 -14.86 -6.85
CA TRP A 15 6.67 -13.82 -6.16
C TRP A 15 6.31 -12.42 -6.67
N ILE A 16 6.17 -12.26 -7.99
CA ILE A 16 5.75 -10.99 -8.61
C ILE A 16 4.31 -10.65 -8.21
N LEU A 17 3.40 -11.62 -8.20
CA LEU A 17 2.03 -11.43 -7.75
C LEU A 17 1.95 -11.01 -6.29
N LEU A 18 2.75 -11.60 -5.41
CA LEU A 18 2.82 -11.23 -4.01
C LEU A 18 3.27 -9.77 -3.84
N LEU A 19 4.31 -9.35 -4.58
CA LEU A 19 4.76 -7.97 -4.57
C LEU A 19 3.69 -7.01 -5.12
N ALA A 20 2.98 -7.41 -6.17
CA ALA A 20 1.88 -6.63 -6.74
C ALA A 20 0.72 -6.46 -5.74
N LEU A 21 0.33 -7.52 -5.04
CA LEU A 21 -0.69 -7.46 -3.98
C LEU A 21 -0.26 -6.55 -2.82
N LEU A 22 1.00 -6.61 -2.40
CA LEU A 22 1.53 -5.71 -1.38
C LEU A 22 1.46 -4.24 -1.80
N THR A 23 1.70 -3.94 -3.08
CA THR A 23 1.60 -2.57 -3.59
C THR A 23 0.17 -2.08 -3.78
N ALA A 24 -0.78 -2.99 -3.96
CA ALA A 24 -2.20 -2.66 -4.10
C ALA A 24 -2.87 -2.23 -2.79
N LEU A 25 -2.28 -2.51 -1.62
CA LEU A 25 -2.86 -2.14 -0.31
C LEU A 25 -3.16 -0.64 -0.20
N GLY A 26 -2.26 0.23 -0.69
CA GLY A 26 -2.44 1.68 -0.65
C GLY A 26 -3.65 2.14 -1.48
N PRO A 27 -3.66 1.91 -2.80
CA PRO A 27 -4.79 2.24 -3.66
C PRO A 27 -6.12 1.65 -3.18
N LEU A 28 -6.15 0.36 -2.82
CA LEU A 28 -7.36 -0.28 -2.31
C LEU A 28 -7.90 0.43 -1.07
N SER A 29 -7.04 0.82 -0.12
CA SER A 29 -7.45 1.52 1.10
C SER A 29 -8.04 2.92 0.82
N ILE A 30 -7.68 3.56 -0.30
CA ILE A 30 -8.22 4.86 -0.70
C ILE A 30 -9.52 4.66 -1.48
N ASP A 31 -9.49 3.79 -2.48
CA ASP A 31 -10.58 3.67 -3.44
C ASP A 31 -11.83 3.00 -2.84
N MET A 32 -11.66 2.03 -1.93
CA MET A 32 -12.77 1.45 -1.16
C MET A 32 -13.38 2.43 -0.16
N TYR A 33 -12.60 3.40 0.30
CA TYR A 33 -13.04 4.38 1.29
C TYR A 33 -13.89 5.51 0.70
N LEU A 34 -13.61 5.91 -0.57
CA LEU A 34 -14.26 7.04 -1.22
C LEU A 34 -15.81 6.94 -1.26
N PRO A 35 -16.41 5.80 -1.64
CA PRO A 35 -17.88 5.66 -1.65
C PRO A 35 -18.52 5.78 -0.28
N ALA A 36 -17.80 5.44 0.79
CA ALA A 36 -18.30 5.44 2.15
C ALA A 36 -18.26 6.83 2.83
N LEU A 37 -17.59 7.84 2.24
CA LEU A 37 -17.44 9.18 2.83
C LEU A 37 -18.78 9.82 3.24
N PRO A 38 -19.84 9.84 2.41
CA PRO A 38 -21.11 10.47 2.79
C PRO A 38 -21.78 9.74 3.96
N GLN A 39 -21.75 8.43 3.98
CA GLN A 39 -22.32 7.62 5.05
C GLN A 39 -21.57 7.86 6.36
N MET A 40 -20.25 7.84 6.35
CA MET A 40 -19.44 8.14 7.53
C MET A 40 -19.72 9.55 8.07
N ALA A 41 -19.85 10.56 7.19
CA ALA A 41 -20.20 11.92 7.60
C ALA A 41 -21.53 11.97 8.35
N HIS A 42 -22.52 11.23 7.87
CA HIS A 42 -23.83 11.10 8.52
C HIS A 42 -23.69 10.42 9.90
N ASP A 43 -22.96 9.29 9.96
CA ASP A 43 -22.82 8.48 11.18
C ASP A 43 -22.04 9.20 12.28
N PHE A 44 -21.03 10.00 11.91
CA PHE A 44 -20.28 10.84 12.85
C PHE A 44 -20.98 12.19 13.17
N GLY A 45 -22.06 12.54 12.46
CA GLY A 45 -22.76 13.81 12.63
C GLY A 45 -21.93 15.03 12.24
N VAL A 46 -21.01 14.89 11.27
CA VAL A 46 -20.10 15.94 10.80
C VAL A 46 -20.27 16.18 9.30
N SER A 47 -19.68 17.27 8.78
CA SER A 47 -19.73 17.55 7.35
C SER A 47 -18.89 16.53 6.56
N THR A 48 -19.30 16.21 5.33
CA THR A 48 -18.54 15.35 4.41
C THR A 48 -17.13 15.90 4.17
N GLN A 49 -16.96 17.23 4.16
CA GLN A 49 -15.65 17.87 4.05
C GLN A 49 -14.74 17.52 5.23
N MET A 50 -15.28 17.39 6.43
CA MET A 50 -14.51 17.03 7.63
C MET A 50 -14.00 15.60 7.57
N ILE A 51 -14.82 14.66 7.12
CA ILE A 51 -14.38 13.28 6.87
C ILE A 51 -13.40 13.22 5.69
N ALA A 52 -13.59 14.03 4.64
CA ALA A 52 -12.67 14.08 3.51
C ALA A 52 -11.23 14.50 3.90
N ASN A 53 -11.04 15.20 5.02
CA ASN A 53 -9.71 15.54 5.57
C ASN A 53 -8.90 14.29 5.97
N THR A 54 -9.53 13.12 6.10
CA THR A 54 -8.83 11.84 6.30
C THR A 54 -7.97 11.44 5.10
N LEU A 55 -8.29 11.93 3.88
CA LEU A 55 -7.51 11.63 2.68
C LEU A 55 -6.15 12.36 2.69
N PRO A 56 -6.06 13.70 2.89
CA PRO A 56 -4.78 14.36 3.08
C PRO A 56 -3.96 13.76 4.23
N ALA A 57 -4.62 13.40 5.34
CA ALA A 57 -3.96 12.75 6.47
C ALA A 57 -3.35 11.40 6.08
N TYR A 58 -4.07 10.61 5.29
CA TYR A 58 -3.57 9.34 4.73
C TYR A 58 -2.35 9.56 3.83
N PHE A 59 -2.39 10.54 2.91
CA PHE A 59 -1.26 10.87 2.05
C PHE A 59 -0.04 11.37 2.85
N LEU A 60 -0.25 12.11 3.93
CA LEU A 60 0.82 12.50 4.84
C LEU A 60 1.49 11.26 5.46
N GLY A 61 0.71 10.31 5.95
CA GLY A 61 1.22 9.04 6.47
C GLY A 61 2.02 8.25 5.44
N LEU A 62 1.54 8.20 4.17
CA LEU A 62 2.27 7.57 3.06
C LEU A 62 3.62 8.25 2.80
N ALA A 63 3.64 9.58 2.74
CA ALA A 63 4.86 10.35 2.47
C ALA A 63 5.92 10.13 3.55
N VAL A 64 5.53 10.26 4.82
CA VAL A 64 6.42 10.04 5.97
C VAL A 64 6.93 8.60 5.99
N GLY A 65 6.04 7.63 5.77
CA GLY A 65 6.41 6.22 5.75
C GLY A 65 7.41 5.89 4.63
N GLN A 66 7.24 6.42 3.43
CA GLN A 66 8.19 6.19 2.33
C GLN A 66 9.59 6.73 2.65
N LEU A 67 9.68 7.88 3.33
CA LEU A 67 10.96 8.45 3.75
C LEU A 67 11.66 7.59 4.82
N ILE A 68 10.90 6.96 5.71
CA ILE A 68 11.44 6.15 6.80
C ILE A 68 11.80 4.74 6.32
N TYR A 69 10.89 4.05 5.65
CA TYR A 69 11.08 2.64 5.28
C TYR A 69 12.18 2.41 4.24
N GLY A 70 12.47 3.39 3.37
CA GLY A 70 13.57 3.28 2.43
C GLY A 70 14.89 3.01 3.16
N PRO A 71 15.45 4.01 3.87
CA PRO A 71 16.73 3.86 4.59
C PRO A 71 16.73 2.76 5.65
N VAL A 72 15.59 2.54 6.34
CA VAL A 72 15.48 1.49 7.36
C VAL A 72 15.63 0.12 6.73
N SER A 73 14.91 -0.15 5.64
CA SER A 73 14.98 -1.44 4.94
C SER A 73 16.33 -1.73 4.31
N ASP A 74 17.07 -0.69 3.95
CA ASP A 74 18.45 -0.84 3.42
C ASP A 74 19.44 -1.23 4.52
N ARG A 75 19.22 -0.79 5.77
CA ARG A 75 20.11 -1.07 6.91
C ARG A 75 19.83 -2.40 7.59
N ILE A 76 18.56 -2.72 7.86
CA ILE A 76 18.17 -3.90 8.66
C ILE A 76 17.60 -5.04 7.81
N GLY A 77 17.55 -4.87 6.49
CA GLY A 77 17.00 -5.84 5.55
C GLY A 77 15.49 -5.65 5.32
N ARG A 78 14.95 -6.39 4.34
CA ARG A 78 13.59 -6.18 3.82
C ARG A 78 12.50 -6.77 4.72
N LYS A 79 12.79 -7.86 5.45
CA LYS A 79 11.79 -8.60 6.22
C LYS A 79 11.30 -7.89 7.48
N PRO A 80 12.17 -7.37 8.39
CA PRO A 80 11.71 -6.75 9.63
C PRO A 80 10.78 -5.55 9.42
N PRO A 81 11.12 -4.55 8.55
CA PRO A 81 10.22 -3.44 8.31
C PRO A 81 8.93 -3.86 7.61
N LEU A 82 8.94 -4.91 6.77
CA LEU A 82 7.73 -5.45 6.14
C LEU A 82 6.75 -5.98 7.20
N TYR A 83 7.21 -6.82 8.12
CA TYR A 83 6.35 -7.37 9.18
C TYR A 83 5.82 -6.26 10.10
N PHE A 84 6.69 -5.33 10.50
CA PHE A 84 6.29 -4.20 11.34
C PHE A 84 5.22 -3.34 10.64
N GLY A 85 5.46 -2.95 9.39
CA GLY A 85 4.53 -2.11 8.65
C GLY A 85 3.19 -2.79 8.39
N LEU A 86 3.19 -4.08 8.01
CA LEU A 86 1.94 -4.82 7.82
C LEU A 86 1.17 -4.99 9.13
N SER A 87 1.85 -5.26 10.25
CA SER A 87 1.20 -5.32 11.56
C SER A 87 0.57 -3.97 11.94
N LEU A 88 1.31 -2.89 11.73
CA LEU A 88 0.81 -1.53 11.96
C LEU A 88 -0.41 -1.21 11.08
N TYR A 89 -0.36 -1.62 9.80
CA TYR A 89 -1.48 -1.45 8.87
C TYR A 89 -2.75 -2.16 9.36
N VAL A 90 -2.62 -3.42 9.81
CA VAL A 90 -3.76 -4.21 10.30
C VAL A 90 -4.33 -3.60 11.58
N ILE A 91 -3.48 -3.25 12.56
CA ILE A 91 -3.90 -2.64 13.81
C ILE A 91 -4.61 -1.31 13.56
N ALA A 92 -4.03 -0.46 12.71
CA ALA A 92 -4.63 0.84 12.36
C ALA A 92 -5.95 0.67 11.58
N SER A 93 -6.05 -0.36 10.72
CA SER A 93 -7.30 -0.68 10.02
C SER A 93 -8.41 -1.09 11.01
N ILE A 94 -8.07 -1.90 12.00
CA ILE A 94 -8.99 -2.24 13.08
C ILE A 94 -9.40 -0.98 13.88
N ALA A 95 -8.44 -0.11 14.19
CA ALA A 95 -8.72 1.15 14.89
C ALA A 95 -9.67 2.07 14.07
N CYS A 96 -9.58 2.07 12.73
CA CYS A 96 -10.53 2.79 11.88
C CYS A 96 -11.97 2.29 12.04
N VAL A 97 -12.16 0.97 12.19
CA VAL A 97 -13.49 0.36 12.36
C VAL A 97 -14.10 0.77 13.72
N PHE A 98 -13.29 0.88 14.76
CA PHE A 98 -13.74 1.25 16.10
C PHE A 98 -13.65 2.75 16.37
N ALA A 99 -13.42 3.59 15.37
CA ALA A 99 -13.37 5.03 15.54
C ALA A 99 -14.75 5.57 15.96
N SER A 100 -14.81 6.23 17.11
CA SER A 100 -16.02 6.86 17.63
C SER A 100 -16.11 8.36 17.30
N HIS A 101 -15.01 8.96 16.87
CA HIS A 101 -14.91 10.39 16.55
C HIS A 101 -14.02 10.58 15.30
N GLU A 102 -14.27 11.66 14.57
CA GLU A 102 -13.52 11.99 13.34
C GLU A 102 -12.01 12.09 13.57
N TRP A 103 -11.58 12.62 14.72
CA TRP A 103 -10.15 12.71 15.08
C TRP A 103 -9.49 11.34 15.23
N MET A 104 -10.20 10.41 15.85
CA MET A 104 -9.69 9.03 15.97
C MET A 104 -9.54 8.39 14.60
N LEU A 105 -10.49 8.65 13.69
CA LEU A 105 -10.41 8.17 12.31
C LEU A 105 -9.22 8.78 11.57
N ILE A 106 -9.02 10.11 11.65
CA ILE A 106 -7.89 10.81 11.02
C ILE A 106 -6.56 10.23 11.49
N VAL A 107 -6.36 10.08 12.78
CA VAL A 107 -5.13 9.53 13.35
C VAL A 107 -4.91 8.09 12.93
N SER A 108 -5.95 7.27 12.96
CA SER A 108 -5.88 5.86 12.51
C SER A 108 -5.53 5.76 11.04
N ARG A 109 -6.03 6.65 10.19
CA ARG A 109 -5.69 6.71 8.75
C ARG A 109 -4.23 7.09 8.50
N ILE A 110 -3.63 7.96 9.31
CA ILE A 110 -2.20 8.27 9.24
C ILE A 110 -1.38 7.01 9.52
N PHE A 111 -1.67 6.30 10.60
CA PHE A 111 -0.95 5.06 10.96
C PHE A 111 -1.20 3.93 9.95
N GLN A 112 -2.41 3.81 9.42
CA GLN A 112 -2.75 2.86 8.38
C GLN A 112 -1.91 3.11 7.11
N ALA A 113 -1.81 4.36 6.67
CA ALA A 113 -1.00 4.75 5.54
C ALA A 113 0.50 4.51 5.78
N LEU A 114 0.98 4.87 6.97
CA LEU A 114 2.35 4.64 7.40
C LEU A 114 2.70 3.15 7.38
N GLY A 115 1.79 2.29 7.83
CA GLY A 115 1.96 0.83 7.74
C GLY A 115 1.87 0.32 6.31
N GLY A 116 0.88 0.78 5.53
CA GLY A 116 0.60 0.29 4.18
C GLY A 116 1.65 0.64 3.13
N CYS A 117 2.36 1.77 3.31
CA CYS A 117 3.40 2.19 2.36
C CYS A 117 4.60 1.22 2.31
N VAL A 118 4.80 0.40 3.35
CA VAL A 118 5.90 -0.58 3.40
C VAL A 118 5.83 -1.55 2.22
N GLY A 119 4.62 -1.94 1.77
CA GLY A 119 4.42 -2.82 0.63
C GLY A 119 5.04 -2.27 -0.64
N VAL A 120 4.78 -1.01 -0.96
CA VAL A 120 5.33 -0.32 -2.15
C VAL A 120 6.84 -0.17 -2.06
N VAL A 121 7.36 0.27 -0.90
CA VAL A 121 8.80 0.49 -0.69
C VAL A 121 9.58 -0.81 -0.81
N ILE A 122 9.13 -1.86 -0.11
CA ILE A 122 9.82 -3.16 -0.11
C ILE A 122 9.70 -3.86 -1.46
N ALA A 123 8.54 -3.78 -2.13
CA ALA A 123 8.37 -4.37 -3.46
C ALA A 123 9.34 -3.77 -4.47
N ARG A 124 9.44 -2.44 -4.53
CA ARG A 124 10.38 -1.74 -5.43
C ARG A 124 11.84 -2.07 -5.11
N ALA A 125 12.19 -2.13 -3.82
CA ALA A 125 13.54 -2.48 -3.39
C ALA A 125 13.86 -3.95 -3.73
N ALA A 126 12.95 -4.88 -3.46
CA ALA A 126 13.15 -6.30 -3.74
C ALA A 126 13.31 -6.60 -5.23
N ILE A 127 12.60 -5.87 -6.10
CA ILE A 127 12.75 -5.97 -7.55
C ILE A 127 14.16 -5.52 -7.96
N ARG A 128 14.60 -4.35 -7.50
CA ARG A 128 15.94 -3.82 -7.83
C ARG A 128 17.09 -4.67 -7.30
N ASP A 129 16.90 -5.32 -6.15
CA ASP A 129 17.93 -6.15 -5.52
C ASP A 129 18.11 -7.50 -6.23
N ARG A 130 17.11 -7.96 -6.99
CA ARG A 130 17.08 -9.33 -7.52
C ARG A 130 17.03 -9.43 -9.03
N LEU A 131 16.53 -8.44 -9.72
CA LEU A 131 16.32 -8.43 -11.15
C LEU A 131 17.31 -7.48 -11.84
N ASP A 132 17.72 -7.86 -13.05
CA ASP A 132 18.42 -6.96 -13.97
C ASP A 132 17.48 -5.88 -14.51
N MET A 133 17.99 -4.99 -15.34
CA MET A 133 17.20 -3.86 -15.88
C MET A 133 15.97 -4.34 -16.65
N GLN A 134 16.11 -5.38 -17.46
CA GLN A 134 15.01 -5.88 -18.29
C GLN A 134 13.96 -6.62 -17.46
N GLY A 135 14.39 -7.46 -16.52
CA GLY A 135 13.51 -8.16 -15.59
C GLY A 135 12.78 -7.22 -14.63
N SER A 136 13.45 -6.14 -14.18
CA SER A 136 12.83 -5.10 -13.37
C SER A 136 11.72 -4.36 -14.13
N ALA A 137 11.96 -3.99 -15.40
CA ALA A 137 10.95 -3.36 -16.24
C ALA A 137 9.72 -4.24 -16.41
N GLN A 138 9.91 -5.54 -16.64
CA GLN A 138 8.83 -6.51 -16.79
C GLN A 138 8.04 -6.70 -15.47
N ALA A 139 8.73 -6.78 -14.34
CA ALA A 139 8.09 -6.89 -13.02
C ALA A 139 7.28 -5.63 -12.69
N PHE A 140 7.82 -4.43 -12.94
CA PHE A 140 7.07 -3.17 -12.73
C PHE A 140 5.87 -3.06 -13.66
N SER A 141 5.97 -3.49 -14.92
CA SER A 141 4.83 -3.53 -15.84
C SER A 141 3.71 -4.42 -15.32
N SER A 142 4.04 -5.61 -14.83
CA SER A 142 3.06 -6.53 -14.22
C SER A 142 2.41 -5.93 -12.97
N MET A 143 3.17 -5.22 -12.13
CA MET A 143 2.62 -4.53 -10.96
C MET A 143 1.67 -3.39 -11.37
N MET A 144 2.00 -2.65 -12.43
CA MET A 144 1.12 -1.59 -12.94
C MET A 144 -0.23 -2.11 -13.42
N ILE A 145 -0.27 -3.30 -14.02
CA ILE A 145 -1.53 -3.95 -14.41
C ILE A 145 -2.41 -4.17 -13.19
N VAL A 146 -1.85 -4.75 -12.10
CA VAL A 146 -2.60 -4.98 -10.86
C VAL A 146 -3.07 -3.65 -10.24
N MET A 147 -2.20 -2.64 -10.22
CA MET A 147 -2.54 -1.31 -9.70
C MET A 147 -3.62 -0.60 -10.53
N SER A 148 -3.71 -0.87 -11.83
CA SER A 148 -4.75 -0.30 -12.70
C SER A 148 -6.11 -0.98 -12.50
N ILE A 149 -6.13 -2.24 -12.11
CA ILE A 149 -7.37 -2.99 -11.83
C ILE A 149 -7.93 -2.63 -10.44
N ALA A 150 -7.06 -2.34 -9.47
CA ALA A 150 -7.46 -2.04 -8.11
C ALA A 150 -8.50 -0.90 -8.00
N PRO A 151 -8.35 0.27 -8.66
CA PRO A 151 -9.35 1.34 -8.63
C PRO A 151 -10.69 1.00 -9.26
N ILE A 152 -10.75 -0.01 -10.14
CA ILE A 152 -11.99 -0.47 -10.77
C ILE A 152 -12.78 -1.37 -9.82
N VAL A 153 -12.07 -2.27 -9.14
CA VAL A 153 -12.68 -3.27 -8.25
C VAL A 153 -12.99 -2.69 -6.86
N ALA A 154 -12.15 -1.79 -6.36
CA ALA A 154 -12.25 -1.26 -5.00
C ALA A 154 -13.57 -0.55 -4.71
N PRO A 155 -14.09 0.37 -5.55
CA PRO A 155 -15.38 1.01 -5.29
C PRO A 155 -16.56 0.04 -5.31
N MET A 156 -16.49 -1.04 -6.11
CA MET A 156 -17.53 -2.07 -6.13
C MET A 156 -17.58 -2.86 -4.82
N LEU A 157 -16.42 -3.07 -4.20
CA LEU A 157 -16.34 -3.77 -2.90
C LEU A 157 -16.62 -2.82 -1.72
N GLY A 158 -16.26 -1.55 -1.84
CA GLY A 158 -16.44 -0.55 -0.78
C GLY A 158 -17.83 0.08 -0.73
N GLY A 159 -18.67 -0.10 -1.76
CA GLY A 159 -20.03 0.40 -1.83
C GLY A 159 -21.12 -0.63 -1.48
N LEU A 160 -20.72 -1.85 -1.08
CA LEU A 160 -21.61 -2.92 -0.57
C LEU A 160 -21.73 -2.81 0.96
#